data_ccbd2b1fb89fbc9de61581a963357d2b
#
_entry.id   ccbd2b1fb89fbc9de61581a963357d2b
#
_cell.length_a   1.000
_cell.length_b   1.000
_cell.length_c   1.000
_cell.angle_alpha   90.00
_cell.angle_beta   90.00
_cell.angle_gamma   90.00
#
_symmetry.space_group_name_H-M   'P 1'
#
loop_
_entity.id
_entity.type
_entity.pdbx_description
1 polymer ?
#
loop_
_entity_poly.entity_id
_entity_poly.type
_entity_poly.pdbx_seq_one_letter_code
_entity_poly.pdbx_strand_id
1 'polypeptide(L)'
;MSAVMVALSAALSLVKIFEMPLGGSVTLLSMLPVCMLAIMYGCKWGLFCSFVYALSQLLLGIGAVLGWGLTPTALAGCIAFDYIIAFTVLGFAGLFRKHGVPGYILGISLALVMRLVSHVISGVIFFASWAPEGWNPFIYSVSYNGLYMLPEMAFTIIGAVFLLKEPHTAKLFKVEHPSKPAANGI
;
A
#
# COMPACT_ATOMS: atom_id res chain seq x y z
N MET A 1 0.44 4.95 19.15
CA MET A 1 -0.26 5.39 17.92
C MET A 1 0.06 4.48 16.73
N SER A 2 1.34 4.23 16.38
CA SER A 2 1.69 3.40 15.21
C SER A 2 1.10 2.00 15.22
N ALA A 3 1.17 1.28 16.35
CA ALA A 3 0.57 -0.05 16.48
C ALA A 3 -0.95 -0.04 16.24
N VAL A 4 -1.65 0.98 16.74
CA VAL A 4 -3.10 1.14 16.52
C VAL A 4 -3.41 1.35 15.03
N MET A 5 -2.64 2.18 14.34
CA MET A 5 -2.82 2.46 12.91
C MET A 5 -2.53 1.21 12.05
N VAL A 6 -1.48 0.43 12.40
CA VAL A 6 -1.20 -0.85 11.72
C VAL A 6 -2.31 -1.86 11.99
N ALA A 7 -2.79 -1.98 13.23
CA ALA A 7 -3.91 -2.85 13.56
C ALA A 7 -5.19 -2.43 12.85
N LEU A 8 -5.45 -1.12 12.75
CA LEU A 8 -6.58 -0.58 11.99
C LEU A 8 -6.47 -0.94 10.50
N SER A 9 -5.27 -0.80 9.90
CA SER A 9 -5.04 -1.24 8.52
C SER A 9 -5.35 -2.73 8.34
N ALA A 10 -4.88 -3.58 9.27
CA ALA A 10 -5.14 -5.01 9.23
C ALA A 10 -6.65 -5.32 9.40
N ALA A 11 -7.34 -4.64 10.31
CA ALA A 11 -8.78 -4.81 10.49
C ALA A 11 -9.58 -4.37 9.26
N LEU A 12 -9.25 -3.21 8.67
CA LEU A 12 -9.90 -2.71 7.45
C LEU A 12 -9.65 -3.62 6.24
N SER A 13 -8.51 -4.33 6.19
CA SER A 13 -8.22 -5.28 5.11
C SER A 13 -9.13 -6.51 5.11
N LEU A 14 -9.78 -6.82 6.23
CA LEU A 14 -10.78 -7.89 6.32
C LEU A 14 -12.13 -7.49 5.71
N VAL A 15 -12.38 -6.17 5.57
CA VAL A 15 -13.60 -5.65 4.93
C VAL A 15 -13.33 -5.51 3.44
N LYS A 16 -13.64 -6.56 2.68
CA LYS A 16 -13.47 -6.62 1.24
C LYS A 16 -14.75 -6.18 0.55
N ILE A 17 -14.68 -5.13 -0.28
CA ILE A 17 -15.78 -4.65 -1.12
C ILE A 17 -15.92 -5.55 -2.35
N PHE A 18 -14.78 -5.99 -2.89
CA PHE A 18 -14.67 -6.88 -4.03
C PHE A 18 -13.46 -7.78 -3.87
N GLU A 19 -13.58 -9.05 -4.25
CA GLU A 19 -12.50 -10.05 -4.19
C GLU A 19 -12.38 -10.78 -5.52
N MET A 20 -11.14 -10.88 -6.01
CA MET A 20 -10.79 -11.62 -7.20
C MET A 20 -10.51 -13.10 -6.88
N PRO A 21 -10.73 -14.04 -7.82
CA PRO A 21 -10.56 -15.48 -7.58
C PRO A 21 -9.17 -15.88 -7.08
N LEU A 22 -8.13 -15.13 -7.44
CA LEU A 22 -6.71 -15.41 -7.12
C LEU A 22 -6.16 -14.46 -6.06
N GLY A 23 -7.00 -13.92 -5.18
CA GLY A 23 -6.60 -13.21 -3.98
C GLY A 23 -6.47 -11.69 -4.07
N GLY A 24 -6.60 -11.07 -5.25
CA GLY A 24 -6.68 -9.63 -5.38
C GLY A 24 -8.00 -9.11 -4.77
N SER A 25 -7.97 -8.04 -4.02
CA SER A 25 -9.19 -7.49 -3.39
C SER A 25 -9.17 -5.97 -3.33
N VAL A 26 -10.36 -5.38 -3.42
CA VAL A 26 -10.63 -3.97 -3.11
C VAL A 26 -11.14 -3.92 -1.68
N THR A 27 -10.43 -3.22 -0.82
CA THR A 27 -10.72 -3.16 0.62
C THR A 27 -11.21 -1.77 1.04
N LEU A 28 -11.79 -1.68 2.22
CA LEU A 28 -12.26 -0.42 2.76
C LEU A 28 -11.09 0.41 3.33
N LEU A 29 -10.34 1.10 2.46
CA LEU A 29 -9.27 2.04 2.85
C LEU A 29 -8.15 1.41 3.69
N SER A 30 -7.90 0.10 3.54
CA SER A 30 -6.96 -0.64 4.42
C SER A 30 -5.53 -0.10 4.39
N MET A 31 -5.09 0.47 3.27
CA MET A 31 -3.75 1.02 3.11
C MET A 31 -3.61 2.44 3.65
N LEU A 32 -4.72 3.14 3.84
CA LEU A 32 -4.71 4.55 4.22
C LEU A 32 -4.04 4.80 5.57
N PRO A 33 -4.34 4.07 6.68
CA PRO A 33 -3.72 4.34 7.97
C PRO A 33 -2.19 4.17 7.94
N VAL A 34 -1.68 3.17 7.21
CA VAL A 34 -0.23 2.94 7.08
C VAL A 34 0.44 4.03 6.24
N CYS A 35 -0.18 4.48 5.14
CA CYS A 35 0.29 5.63 4.36
C CYS A 35 0.34 6.91 5.21
N MET A 36 -0.68 7.13 6.05
CA MET A 36 -0.71 8.28 6.95
C MET A 36 0.40 8.23 8.00
N LEU A 37 0.77 7.06 8.53
CA LEU A 37 1.95 6.90 9.39
C LEU A 37 3.24 7.35 8.69
N ALA A 38 3.41 6.98 7.43
CA ALA A 38 4.59 7.38 6.65
C ALA A 38 4.63 8.91 6.44
N ILE A 39 3.50 9.55 6.23
CA ILE A 39 3.40 11.01 6.14
C ILE A 39 3.74 11.68 7.47
N MET A 40 3.20 11.16 8.59
CA MET A 40 3.42 11.74 9.93
C MET A 40 4.87 11.59 10.38
N TYR A 41 5.43 10.40 10.28
CA TYR A 41 6.72 10.07 10.89
C TYR A 41 7.88 9.96 9.89
N GLY A 42 7.59 10.04 8.58
CA GLY A 42 8.57 9.94 7.49
C GLY A 42 8.83 8.52 7.01
N CYS A 43 9.50 8.42 5.85
CA CYS A 43 9.67 7.15 5.13
C CYS A 43 10.33 6.05 5.96
N LYS A 44 11.36 6.34 6.76
CA LYS A 44 12.07 5.31 7.54
C LYS A 44 11.12 4.59 8.49
N TRP A 45 10.35 5.36 9.28
CA TRP A 45 9.36 4.79 10.19
C TRP A 45 8.16 4.21 9.44
N GLY A 46 7.75 4.87 8.34
CA GLY A 46 6.71 4.40 7.44
C GLY A 46 7.03 3.02 6.87
N LEU A 47 8.25 2.81 6.35
CA LEU A 47 8.70 1.51 5.83
C LEU A 47 8.69 0.42 6.92
N PHE A 48 9.14 0.74 8.13
CA PHE A 48 9.08 -0.21 9.23
C PHE A 48 7.64 -0.61 9.57
N CYS A 49 6.73 0.36 9.74
CA CYS A 49 5.32 0.09 10.02
C CYS A 49 4.64 -0.65 8.87
N SER A 50 4.96 -0.29 7.62
CA SER A 50 4.46 -0.96 6.42
C SER A 50 4.97 -2.40 6.32
N PHE A 51 6.20 -2.67 6.73
CA PHE A 51 6.74 -4.03 6.81
C PHE A 51 5.99 -4.86 7.86
N VAL A 52 5.70 -4.30 9.04
CA VAL A 52 4.88 -4.99 10.05
C VAL A 52 3.47 -5.27 9.51
N TYR A 53 2.90 -4.30 8.77
CA TYR A 53 1.63 -4.51 8.08
C TYR A 53 1.74 -5.60 7.00
N ALA A 54 2.83 -5.65 6.23
CA ALA A 54 3.10 -6.70 5.23
C ALA A 54 3.09 -8.10 5.87
N LEU A 55 3.75 -8.25 7.04
CA LEU A 55 3.74 -9.50 7.79
C LEU A 55 2.32 -9.88 8.25
N SER A 56 1.53 -8.91 8.71
CA SER A 56 0.14 -9.18 9.09
C SER A 56 -0.71 -9.62 7.88
N GLN A 57 -0.52 -9.02 6.72
CA GLN A 57 -1.21 -9.42 5.49
C GLN A 57 -0.79 -10.82 5.03
N LEU A 58 0.50 -11.15 5.13
CA LEU A 58 0.99 -12.50 4.85
C LEU A 58 0.34 -13.52 5.79
N LEU A 59 0.30 -13.25 7.10
CA LEU A 59 -0.34 -14.15 8.07
C LEU A 59 -1.83 -14.35 7.78
N LEU A 60 -2.54 -13.29 7.40
CA LEU A 60 -3.97 -13.38 7.04
C LEU A 60 -4.20 -14.13 5.73
N GLY A 61 -3.29 -14.01 4.76
CA GLY A 61 -3.41 -14.60 3.42
C GLY A 61 -2.73 -15.97 3.24
N ILE A 62 -1.88 -16.39 4.18
CA ILE A 62 -1.01 -17.57 3.97
C ILE A 62 -1.78 -18.85 3.67
N GLY A 63 -2.94 -19.04 4.31
CA GLY A 63 -3.79 -20.22 4.07
C GLY A 63 -4.26 -20.32 2.61
N ALA A 64 -4.65 -19.21 2.01
CA ALA A 64 -5.06 -19.15 0.60
C ALA A 64 -3.86 -19.41 -0.32
N VAL A 65 -2.73 -18.75 -0.05
CA VAL A 65 -1.50 -18.89 -0.86
C VAL A 65 -0.99 -20.32 -0.89
N LEU A 66 -1.01 -21.01 0.24
CA LEU A 66 -0.63 -22.43 0.32
C LEU A 66 -1.62 -23.33 -0.43
N GLY A 67 -2.89 -22.94 -0.51
CA GLY A 67 -3.93 -23.66 -1.24
C GLY A 67 -3.82 -23.54 -2.79
N TRP A 68 -3.04 -22.59 -3.32
CA TRP A 68 -2.89 -22.41 -4.78
C TRP A 68 -2.01 -23.45 -5.48
N GLY A 69 -1.35 -24.34 -4.73
CA GLY A 69 -0.52 -25.41 -5.31
C GLY A 69 0.71 -24.88 -6.05
N LEU A 70 1.26 -23.74 -5.64
CA LEU A 70 2.45 -23.13 -6.25
C LEU A 70 3.69 -24.01 -6.07
N THR A 71 4.59 -23.97 -7.05
CA THR A 71 5.93 -24.52 -6.86
C THR A 71 6.67 -23.78 -5.72
N PRO A 72 7.66 -24.39 -5.06
CA PRO A 72 8.42 -23.70 -4.00
C PRO A 72 9.00 -22.35 -4.43
N THR A 73 9.49 -22.25 -5.66
CA THR A 73 10.02 -21.01 -6.22
C THR A 73 8.93 -19.96 -6.42
N ALA A 74 7.78 -20.34 -6.97
CA ALA A 74 6.65 -19.44 -7.17
C ALA A 74 6.05 -19.01 -5.83
N LEU A 75 6.00 -19.88 -4.83
CA LEU A 75 5.56 -19.56 -3.47
C LEU A 75 6.49 -18.53 -2.82
N ALA A 76 7.81 -18.74 -2.89
CA ALA A 76 8.77 -17.79 -2.35
C ALA A 76 8.68 -16.43 -3.05
N GLY A 77 8.53 -16.44 -4.38
CA GLY A 77 8.34 -15.23 -5.19
C GLY A 77 7.05 -14.50 -4.85
N CYS A 78 5.92 -15.20 -4.73
CA CYS A 78 4.64 -14.64 -4.30
C CYS A 78 4.77 -13.99 -2.90
N ILE A 79 5.35 -14.69 -1.93
CA ILE A 79 5.56 -14.12 -0.59
C ILE A 79 6.40 -12.84 -0.66
N ALA A 80 7.48 -12.84 -1.44
CA ALA A 80 8.37 -11.70 -1.55
C ALA A 80 7.69 -10.51 -2.26
N PHE A 81 7.10 -10.71 -3.43
CA PHE A 81 6.61 -9.63 -4.29
C PHE A 81 5.17 -9.22 -3.96
N ASP A 82 4.26 -10.17 -3.67
CA ASP A 82 2.85 -9.85 -3.45
C ASP A 82 2.55 -9.47 -1.99
N TYR A 83 3.39 -9.87 -1.04
CA TYR A 83 3.22 -9.50 0.36
C TYR A 83 4.31 -8.57 0.85
N ILE A 84 5.56 -9.04 0.95
CA ILE A 84 6.61 -8.27 1.63
C ILE A 84 6.90 -6.95 0.90
N ILE A 85 7.24 -6.99 -0.39
CA ILE A 85 7.58 -5.78 -1.15
C ILE A 85 6.33 -4.92 -1.36
N ALA A 86 5.23 -5.52 -1.85
CA ALA A 86 4.02 -4.80 -2.21
C ALA A 86 3.43 -3.98 -1.06
N PHE A 87 3.47 -4.48 0.15
CA PHE A 87 2.96 -3.74 1.30
C PHE A 87 4.01 -2.84 1.95
N THR A 88 5.31 -3.23 1.95
CA THR A 88 6.37 -2.41 2.54
C THR A 88 6.55 -1.08 1.81
N VAL A 89 6.42 -1.07 0.48
CA VAL A 89 6.56 0.16 -0.33
C VAL A 89 5.54 1.25 0.02
N LEU A 90 4.46 0.93 0.74
CA LEU A 90 3.51 1.92 1.24
C LEU A 90 4.18 2.95 2.17
N GLY A 91 5.30 2.59 2.79
CA GLY A 91 6.11 3.52 3.57
C GLY A 91 6.70 4.69 2.78
N PHE A 92 6.79 4.59 1.45
CA PHE A 92 7.20 5.71 0.60
C PHE A 92 6.15 6.80 0.46
N ALA A 93 4.92 6.61 0.95
CA ALA A 93 3.91 7.65 1.01
C ALA A 93 4.40 8.92 1.72
N GLY A 94 5.38 8.80 2.63
CA GLY A 94 6.01 9.94 3.32
C GLY A 94 7.09 10.68 2.52
N LEU A 95 7.41 10.30 1.28
CA LEU A 95 8.57 10.81 0.55
C LEU A 95 8.47 12.32 0.30
N PHE A 96 7.31 12.81 -0.06
CA PHE A 96 7.06 14.21 -0.39
C PHE A 96 6.38 14.98 0.75
N ARG A 97 6.43 14.50 1.99
CA ARG A 97 5.72 15.07 3.13
C ARG A 97 6.01 16.54 3.42
N LYS A 98 7.18 17.03 2.98
CA LYS A 98 7.56 18.44 3.16
C LYS A 98 6.78 19.43 2.28
N HIS A 99 6.06 18.95 1.27
CA HIS A 99 5.32 19.76 0.31
C HIS A 99 3.83 19.91 0.66
N GLY A 100 3.44 19.59 1.90
CA GLY A 100 2.05 19.68 2.35
C GLY A 100 1.11 18.71 1.63
N VAL A 101 -0.17 19.07 1.55
CA VAL A 101 -1.23 18.20 1.01
C VAL A 101 -0.94 17.68 -0.41
N PRO A 102 -0.48 18.50 -1.38
CA PRO A 102 -0.11 17.98 -2.70
C PRO A 102 0.99 16.92 -2.64
N GLY A 103 2.00 17.13 -1.77
CA GLY A 103 3.07 16.16 -1.54
C GLY A 103 2.56 14.87 -0.89
N TYR A 104 1.58 14.94 -0.01
CA TYR A 104 0.97 13.76 0.60
C TYR A 104 0.25 12.90 -0.44
N ILE A 105 -0.56 13.53 -1.29
CA ILE A 105 -1.28 12.83 -2.36
C ILE A 105 -0.29 12.20 -3.35
N LEU A 106 0.74 12.96 -3.76
CA LEU A 106 1.79 12.43 -4.65
C LEU A 106 2.52 11.24 -4.03
N GLY A 107 2.87 11.32 -2.73
CA GLY A 107 3.54 10.24 -2.02
C GLY A 107 2.68 8.97 -1.92
N ILE A 108 1.39 9.12 -1.59
CA ILE A 108 0.44 8.00 -1.57
C ILE A 108 0.32 7.39 -2.97
N SER A 109 0.12 8.22 -4.00
CA SER A 109 -0.01 7.74 -5.39
C SER A 109 1.23 6.96 -5.83
N LEU A 110 2.43 7.48 -5.55
CA LEU A 110 3.68 6.79 -5.85
C LEU A 110 3.77 5.43 -5.14
N ALA A 111 3.47 5.38 -3.85
CA ALA A 111 3.52 4.15 -3.07
C ALA A 111 2.56 3.08 -3.62
N LEU A 112 1.35 3.49 -4.01
CA LEU A 112 0.35 2.60 -4.59
C LEU A 112 0.73 2.11 -6.00
N VAL A 113 1.35 2.98 -6.81
CA VAL A 113 1.91 2.58 -8.12
C VAL A 113 3.05 1.58 -7.93
N MET A 114 3.96 1.81 -6.97
CA MET A 114 5.03 0.85 -6.67
C MET A 114 4.47 -0.51 -6.23
N ARG A 115 3.39 -0.52 -5.45
CA ARG A 115 2.68 -1.74 -5.09
C ARG A 115 2.11 -2.44 -6.33
N LEU A 116 1.43 -1.72 -7.22
CA LEU A 116 0.91 -2.27 -8.49
C LEU A 116 2.04 -2.88 -9.32
N VAL A 117 3.17 -2.19 -9.45
CA VAL A 117 4.35 -2.69 -10.18
C VAL A 117 4.86 -4.00 -9.56
N SER A 118 4.92 -4.10 -8.22
CA SER A 118 5.33 -5.32 -7.53
C SER A 118 4.41 -6.50 -7.87
N HIS A 119 3.10 -6.29 -7.84
CA HIS A 119 2.12 -7.32 -8.21
C HIS A 119 2.20 -7.71 -9.70
N VAL A 120 2.42 -6.74 -10.60
CA VAL A 120 2.59 -7.02 -12.03
C VAL A 120 3.85 -7.86 -12.28
N ILE A 121 4.97 -7.52 -11.63
CA ILE A 121 6.21 -8.30 -11.72
C ILE A 121 5.98 -9.74 -11.23
N SER A 122 5.34 -9.90 -10.07
CA SER A 122 4.97 -11.22 -9.55
C SER A 122 4.13 -12.01 -10.55
N GLY A 123 3.08 -11.40 -11.08
CA GLY A 123 2.18 -12.02 -12.03
C GLY A 123 2.87 -12.49 -13.32
N VAL A 124 3.81 -11.68 -13.84
CA VAL A 124 4.57 -12.05 -15.05
C VAL A 124 5.55 -13.17 -14.78
N ILE A 125 6.23 -13.18 -13.63
CA ILE A 125 7.30 -14.16 -13.37
C ILE A 125 6.75 -15.46 -12.82
N PHE A 126 5.81 -15.41 -11.88
CA PHE A 126 5.38 -16.59 -11.12
C PHE A 126 4.00 -17.13 -11.51
N PHE A 127 3.17 -16.31 -12.16
CA PHE A 127 1.80 -16.67 -12.52
C PHE A 127 1.55 -16.65 -14.04
N ALA A 128 2.62 -16.63 -14.85
CA ALA A 128 2.51 -16.61 -16.31
C ALA A 128 1.68 -17.78 -16.88
N SER A 129 1.77 -18.97 -16.27
CA SER A 129 1.01 -20.17 -16.68
C SER A 129 -0.50 -20.08 -16.39
N TRP A 130 -0.94 -19.07 -15.67
CA TRP A 130 -2.36 -18.85 -15.34
C TRP A 130 -3.03 -17.89 -16.34
N ALA A 131 -2.23 -17.31 -17.25
CA ALA A 131 -2.77 -16.51 -18.32
C ALA A 131 -3.62 -17.40 -19.27
N PRO A 132 -4.79 -16.94 -19.73
CA PRO A 132 -5.59 -17.66 -20.71
C PRO A 132 -4.79 -17.98 -21.98
N GLU A 133 -5.13 -19.08 -22.68
CA GLU A 133 -4.49 -19.45 -23.94
C GLU A 133 -4.47 -18.28 -24.93
N GLY A 134 -3.32 -18.01 -25.52
CA GLY A 134 -3.13 -16.94 -26.49
C GLY A 134 -2.91 -15.55 -25.87
N TRP A 135 -2.99 -15.39 -24.55
CA TRP A 135 -2.72 -14.12 -23.89
C TRP A 135 -1.24 -13.94 -23.57
N ASN A 136 -0.75 -12.71 -23.78
CA ASN A 136 0.57 -12.34 -23.29
C ASN A 136 0.53 -12.24 -21.75
N PRO A 137 1.44 -12.92 -21.00
CA PRO A 137 1.47 -12.88 -19.54
C PRO A 137 1.57 -11.48 -18.94
N PHE A 138 2.27 -10.56 -19.60
CA PHE A 138 2.37 -9.17 -19.15
C PHE A 138 1.02 -8.45 -19.24
N ILE A 139 0.32 -8.58 -20.38
CA ILE A 139 -1.01 -7.98 -20.58
C ILE A 139 -2.00 -8.58 -19.57
N TYR A 140 -1.95 -9.89 -19.37
CA TYR A 140 -2.79 -10.55 -18.37
C TYR A 140 -2.52 -10.01 -16.97
N SER A 141 -1.25 -9.96 -16.55
CA SER A 141 -0.87 -9.49 -15.22
C SER A 141 -1.26 -8.02 -14.98
N VAL A 142 -1.03 -7.14 -15.96
CA VAL A 142 -1.45 -5.73 -15.87
C VAL A 142 -2.97 -5.60 -15.76
N SER A 143 -3.72 -6.36 -16.59
CA SER A 143 -5.18 -6.33 -16.57
C SER A 143 -5.73 -6.85 -15.24
N TYR A 144 -5.24 -8.01 -14.80
CA TYR A 144 -5.67 -8.64 -13.55
C TYR A 144 -5.42 -7.75 -12.35
N ASN A 145 -4.17 -7.29 -12.19
CA ASN A 145 -3.81 -6.44 -11.06
C ASN A 145 -4.43 -5.04 -11.14
N GLY A 146 -4.59 -4.51 -12.35
CA GLY A 146 -5.26 -3.23 -12.57
C GLY A 146 -6.72 -3.23 -12.12
N LEU A 147 -7.45 -4.34 -12.35
CA LEU A 147 -8.87 -4.44 -12.02
C LEU A 147 -9.18 -4.19 -10.53
N TYR A 148 -8.33 -4.62 -9.61
CA TYR A 148 -8.55 -4.36 -8.19
C TYR A 148 -7.68 -3.22 -7.65
N MET A 149 -6.45 -3.02 -8.18
CA MET A 149 -5.56 -2.01 -7.67
C MET A 149 -5.98 -0.58 -8.06
N LEU A 150 -6.54 -0.36 -9.27
CA LEU A 150 -6.99 0.99 -9.66
C LEU A 150 -8.16 1.49 -8.81
N PRO A 151 -9.24 0.71 -8.57
CA PRO A 151 -10.26 1.11 -7.61
C PRO A 151 -9.71 1.32 -6.19
N GLU A 152 -8.84 0.44 -5.71
CA GLU A 152 -8.20 0.55 -4.39
C GLU A 152 -7.38 1.85 -4.26
N MET A 153 -6.63 2.22 -5.31
CA MET A 153 -5.89 3.49 -5.39
C MET A 153 -6.85 4.67 -5.33
N ALA A 154 -7.93 4.65 -6.12
CA ALA A 154 -8.92 5.71 -6.14
C ALA A 154 -9.56 5.91 -4.75
N PHE A 155 -10.01 4.84 -4.11
CA PHE A 155 -10.58 4.90 -2.75
C PHE A 155 -9.58 5.43 -1.73
N THR A 156 -8.33 4.95 -1.77
CA THR A 156 -7.28 5.39 -0.84
C THR A 156 -6.97 6.87 -1.01
N ILE A 157 -6.84 7.36 -2.25
CA ILE A 157 -6.57 8.78 -2.55
C ILE A 157 -7.76 9.65 -2.14
N ILE A 158 -8.99 9.25 -2.48
CA ILE A 158 -10.20 9.98 -2.09
C ILE A 158 -10.30 10.06 -0.57
N GLY A 159 -10.12 8.94 0.13
CA GLY A 159 -10.12 8.90 1.59
C GLY A 159 -9.03 9.78 2.20
N ALA A 160 -7.82 9.80 1.63
CA ALA A 160 -6.75 10.70 2.06
C ALA A 160 -7.14 12.18 1.90
N VAL A 161 -7.73 12.55 0.76
CA VAL A 161 -8.18 13.94 0.51
C VAL A 161 -9.24 14.35 1.53
N PHE A 162 -10.22 13.49 1.84
CA PHE A 162 -11.23 13.77 2.86
C PHE A 162 -10.61 13.96 4.24
N LEU A 163 -9.73 13.05 4.66
CA LEU A 163 -9.07 13.14 5.96
C LEU A 163 -8.20 14.39 6.08
N LEU A 164 -7.47 14.75 5.02
CA LEU A 164 -6.57 15.91 5.02
C LEU A 164 -7.32 17.25 4.95
N LYS A 165 -8.56 17.28 4.46
CA LYS A 165 -9.42 18.48 4.46
C LYS A 165 -10.13 18.70 5.78
N GLU A 166 -10.30 17.66 6.60
CA GLU A 166 -10.97 17.76 7.89
C GLU A 166 -10.04 18.50 8.89
N PRO A 167 -10.49 19.64 9.49
CA PRO A 167 -9.61 20.51 10.29
C PRO A 167 -8.95 19.85 11.52
N HIS A 168 -9.66 18.93 12.18
CA HIS A 168 -9.11 18.24 13.35
C HIS A 168 -8.03 17.24 12.93
N THR A 169 -8.28 16.47 11.87
CA THR A 169 -7.36 15.51 11.31
C THR A 169 -6.14 16.21 10.71
N ALA A 170 -6.35 17.30 9.96
CA ALA A 170 -5.27 18.11 9.38
C ALA A 170 -4.28 18.63 10.43
N LYS A 171 -4.73 18.95 11.65
CA LYS A 171 -3.85 19.35 12.75
C LYS A 171 -2.94 18.22 13.21
N LEU A 172 -3.42 16.97 13.22
CA LEU A 172 -2.63 15.79 13.60
C LEU A 172 -1.52 15.51 12.57
N PHE A 173 -1.72 15.88 11.31
CA PHE A 173 -0.77 15.71 10.22
C PHE A 173 0.12 16.92 9.98
N LYS A 174 -0.12 18.05 10.64
CA LYS A 174 0.88 19.11 10.75
C LYS A 174 2.05 18.57 11.57
N VAL A 175 2.93 17.84 10.89
CA VAL A 175 4.26 17.60 11.38
C VAL A 175 4.79 18.97 11.80
N GLU A 176 5.17 19.11 13.07
CA GLU A 176 5.88 20.30 13.53
C GLU A 176 7.07 20.51 12.60
N HIS A 177 6.93 21.41 11.64
CA HIS A 177 8.09 21.98 10.99
C HIS A 177 8.83 22.71 12.13
N PRO A 178 10.09 22.37 12.44
CA PRO A 178 10.86 23.15 13.35
C PRO A 178 10.71 24.60 12.89
N SER A 179 10.11 25.43 13.74
CA SER A 179 9.97 26.86 13.51
C SER A 179 11.33 27.36 13.08
N LYS A 180 11.42 28.03 11.91
CA LYS A 180 12.63 28.77 11.55
C LYS A 180 13.05 29.55 12.80
N PRO A 181 14.32 29.45 13.24
CA PRO A 181 14.78 30.28 14.34
C PRO A 181 14.42 31.73 13.98
N ALA A 182 13.74 32.39 14.88
CA ALA A 182 13.43 33.81 14.74
C ALA A 182 14.74 34.50 14.37
N ALA A 183 14.78 35.12 13.19
CA ALA A 183 15.88 35.99 12.83
C ALA A 183 15.84 37.13 13.86
N ASN A 184 16.63 36.99 14.94
CA ASN A 184 16.85 38.06 15.88
C ASN A 184 17.53 39.17 15.06
N GLY A 185 16.74 40.20 14.75
CA GLY A 185 17.25 41.42 14.19
C GLY A 185 18.28 42.03 15.16
N ILE A 186 19.40 42.38 14.62
CA ILE A 186 20.33 43.39 15.14
C ILE A 186 19.98 44.71 14.46
#